data_f03fd11feeb693edf9e694ccb7461a20
#
_entry.id   f03fd11feeb693edf9e694ccb7461a20
#
_cell.length_a   1.000
_cell.length_b   1.000
_cell.length_c   1.000
_cell.angle_alpha   90.00
_cell.angle_beta   90.00
_cell.angle_gamma   90.00
#
_symmetry.space_group_name_H-M   'P 1'
#
loop_
_entity.id
_entity.type
_entity.pdbx_description
1 polymer ?
#
loop_
_entity_poly.entity_id
_entity_poly.type
_entity_poly.pdbx_seq_one_letter_code
_entity_poly.pdbx_strand_id
1 'polypeptide(L)'
;MTKGPISQFIEHQYRHFNAAALVDAAKGYETHLLEGGKMMVTLAGAMSTAELGISLAEMIRQGKIDMISCTGANLEEDIMNLVAHNSYERVPNYRDLTPQDEWALLEKGLNRVTDTCIPEEEAFRRLQEHVYKIWKDAEDAGERYFPHEFMYKLLLSGVLEQYYEIDPENSWMLAAAKKNLLKIVPGWEDSTMGNIFASYC
;
A
#
# COMPACT_ATOMS: atom_id res chain seq x y z
N MET A 1 -23.16 13.08 14.57
CA MET A 1 -21.81 13.00 15.20
C MET A 1 -21.21 14.39 15.27
N THR A 2 -20.58 14.76 16.38
CA THR A 2 -19.81 16.01 16.47
C THR A 2 -18.58 15.91 15.54
N LYS A 3 -18.40 16.90 14.66
CA LYS A 3 -17.25 16.95 13.76
C LYS A 3 -15.95 17.08 14.54
N GLY A 4 -14.94 16.34 14.15
CA GLY A 4 -13.59 16.44 14.72
C GLY A 4 -12.93 17.81 14.43
N PRO A 5 -11.85 18.16 15.13
CA PRO A 5 -11.20 19.47 15.02
C PRO A 5 -10.67 19.78 13.61
N ILE A 6 -10.16 18.76 12.92
CA ILE A 6 -9.68 18.91 11.53
C ILE A 6 -10.82 19.24 10.57
N SER A 7 -11.95 18.54 10.67
CA SER A 7 -13.12 18.82 9.83
C SER A 7 -13.65 20.22 10.08
N GLN A 8 -13.70 20.67 11.35
CA GLN A 8 -14.10 22.04 11.70
C GLN A 8 -13.14 23.07 11.12
N PHE A 9 -11.83 22.85 11.21
CA PHE A 9 -10.81 23.72 10.62
C PHE A 9 -10.98 23.84 9.10
N ILE A 10 -11.11 22.72 8.39
CA ILE A 10 -11.27 22.70 6.93
C ILE A 10 -12.54 23.44 6.54
N GLU A 11 -13.69 23.17 7.15
CA GLU A 11 -14.93 23.86 6.84
C GLU A 11 -14.90 25.36 7.15
N HIS A 12 -14.17 25.78 8.16
CA HIS A 12 -14.02 27.18 8.51
C HIS A 12 -13.13 27.94 7.51
N GLN A 13 -12.06 27.32 7.02
CA GLN A 13 -11.05 27.95 6.17
C GLN A 13 -11.32 27.81 4.67
N TYR A 14 -11.87 26.66 4.23
CA TYR A 14 -12.00 26.28 2.82
C TYR A 14 -13.37 26.72 2.27
N ARG A 15 -13.54 28.04 2.09
CA ARG A 15 -14.87 28.63 1.79
C ARG A 15 -15.13 28.91 0.33
N HIS A 16 -14.08 29.03 -0.48
CA HIS A 16 -14.19 29.50 -1.87
C HIS A 16 -13.22 28.78 -2.78
N PHE A 17 -13.48 28.84 -4.09
CA PHE A 17 -12.65 28.26 -5.16
C PHE A 17 -12.36 26.77 -4.96
N ASN A 18 -11.18 26.33 -5.32
CA ASN A 18 -10.77 24.92 -5.23
C ASN A 18 -10.81 24.37 -3.79
N ALA A 19 -10.59 25.23 -2.80
CA ALA A 19 -10.69 24.82 -1.39
C ALA A 19 -12.13 24.45 -1.01
N ALA A 20 -13.12 25.24 -1.47
CA ALA A 20 -14.53 24.89 -1.28
C ALA A 20 -14.91 23.62 -2.05
N ALA A 21 -14.42 23.46 -3.28
CA ALA A 21 -14.67 22.28 -4.09
C ALA A 21 -14.18 20.99 -3.42
N LEU A 22 -13.06 21.03 -2.67
CA LEU A 22 -12.58 19.89 -1.88
C LEU A 22 -13.60 19.49 -0.78
N VAL A 23 -14.16 20.48 -0.08
CA VAL A 23 -15.20 20.27 0.94
C VAL A 23 -16.46 19.68 0.32
N ASP A 24 -16.86 20.21 -0.83
CA ASP A 24 -18.05 19.74 -1.55
C ASP A 24 -17.87 18.31 -2.06
N ALA A 25 -16.68 17.97 -2.56
CA ALA A 25 -16.33 16.61 -2.97
C ALA A 25 -16.40 15.62 -1.79
N ALA A 26 -15.86 16.00 -0.63
CA ALA A 26 -15.93 15.18 0.57
C ALA A 26 -17.38 14.94 1.03
N LYS A 27 -18.20 15.98 1.04
CA LYS A 27 -19.64 15.88 1.35
C LYS A 27 -20.41 15.03 0.33
N GLY A 28 -20.10 15.20 -0.96
CA GLY A 28 -20.68 14.38 -2.02
C GLY A 28 -20.37 12.91 -1.84
N TYR A 29 -19.12 12.58 -1.47
CA TYR A 29 -18.71 11.22 -1.15
C TYR A 29 -19.47 10.66 0.07
N GLU A 30 -19.53 11.40 1.17
CA GLU A 30 -20.30 10.97 2.35
C GLU A 30 -21.77 10.71 2.01
N THR A 31 -22.42 11.62 1.27
CA THR A 31 -23.82 11.48 0.83
C THR A 31 -24.00 10.24 -0.03
N HIS A 32 -23.14 10.03 -1.02
CA HIS A 32 -23.17 8.85 -1.90
C HIS A 32 -23.17 7.54 -1.10
N LEU A 33 -22.28 7.43 -0.10
CA LEU A 33 -22.22 6.24 0.75
C LEU A 33 -23.45 6.08 1.65
N LEU A 34 -23.97 7.18 2.21
CA LEU A 34 -25.17 7.16 3.06
C LEU A 34 -26.43 6.71 2.27
N GLU A 35 -26.47 7.02 1.00
CA GLU A 35 -27.53 6.59 0.06
C GLU A 35 -27.36 5.17 -0.47
N GLY A 36 -26.35 4.43 0.01
CA GLY A 36 -26.05 3.05 -0.39
C GLY A 36 -25.20 2.93 -1.64
N GLY A 37 -24.56 4.01 -2.07
CA GLY A 37 -23.63 4.03 -3.19
C GLY A 37 -22.38 3.19 -2.90
N LYS A 38 -21.69 2.79 -3.97
CA LYS A 38 -20.46 1.98 -3.92
C LYS A 38 -19.26 2.81 -4.32
N MET A 39 -18.12 2.56 -3.63
CA MET A 39 -16.88 3.28 -3.89
C MET A 39 -15.77 2.34 -4.33
N MET A 40 -15.25 2.59 -5.52
CA MET A 40 -14.01 2.02 -6.01
C MET A 40 -12.90 3.07 -5.91
N VAL A 41 -11.79 2.71 -5.29
CA VAL A 41 -10.59 3.55 -5.22
C VAL A 41 -9.55 3.04 -6.22
N THR A 42 -8.95 3.96 -6.97
CA THR A 42 -7.82 3.66 -7.86
C THR A 42 -6.54 4.29 -7.33
N LEU A 43 -5.46 3.50 -7.25
CA LEU A 43 -4.17 3.94 -6.76
C LEU A 43 -3.11 3.77 -7.86
N ALA A 44 -2.45 4.86 -8.23
CA ALA A 44 -1.25 4.83 -9.04
C ALA A 44 -0.02 4.45 -8.20
N GLY A 45 1.14 4.28 -8.83
CA GLY A 45 2.36 3.81 -8.16
C GLY A 45 2.82 4.68 -6.98
N ALA A 46 3.59 4.09 -6.08
CA ALA A 46 4.25 4.70 -4.91
C ALA A 46 3.33 5.33 -3.84
N MET A 47 2.02 5.12 -3.89
CA MET A 47 1.10 5.67 -2.89
C MET A 47 1.25 4.98 -1.54
N SER A 48 1.62 3.70 -1.52
CA SER A 48 1.91 2.96 -0.29
C SER A 48 3.23 3.40 0.34
N THR A 49 4.29 3.61 -0.45
CA THR A 49 5.55 4.18 0.04
C THR A 49 5.36 5.59 0.62
N ALA A 50 4.43 6.38 0.07
CA ALA A 50 4.04 7.69 0.61
C ALA A 50 3.13 7.61 1.86
N GLU A 51 2.88 6.43 2.40
CA GLU A 51 2.06 6.15 3.59
C GLU A 51 0.61 6.69 3.53
N LEU A 52 0.04 6.82 2.33
CA LEU A 52 -1.38 7.17 2.18
C LEU A 52 -2.31 6.03 2.67
N GLY A 53 -1.74 4.86 2.91
CA GLY A 53 -2.41 3.70 3.47
C GLY A 53 -3.06 3.92 4.82
N ILE A 54 -2.53 4.79 5.67
CA ILE A 54 -3.06 5.08 7.02
C ILE A 54 -4.53 5.50 6.97
N SER A 55 -4.85 6.47 6.12
CA SER A 55 -6.24 6.93 5.93
C SER A 55 -7.09 5.88 5.22
N LEU A 56 -6.51 5.18 4.24
CA LEU A 56 -7.19 4.15 3.47
C LEU A 56 -7.56 2.94 4.33
N ALA A 57 -6.67 2.52 5.23
CA ALA A 57 -6.91 1.43 6.18
C ALA A 57 -8.18 1.68 7.02
N GLU A 58 -8.32 2.88 7.58
CA GLU A 58 -9.49 3.25 8.35
C GLU A 58 -10.78 3.28 7.51
N MET A 59 -10.71 3.82 6.28
CA MET A 59 -11.86 3.82 5.37
C MET A 59 -12.30 2.40 5.00
N ILE A 60 -11.35 1.48 4.82
CA ILE A 60 -11.63 0.06 4.56
C ILE A 60 -12.32 -0.57 5.78
N ARG A 61 -11.76 -0.38 6.99
CA ARG A 61 -12.35 -0.91 8.23
C ARG A 61 -13.77 -0.45 8.45
N GLN A 62 -14.06 0.81 8.13
CA GLN A 62 -15.40 1.39 8.22
C GLN A 62 -16.34 0.97 7.09
N GLY A 63 -15.88 0.17 6.13
CA GLY A 63 -16.72 -0.26 4.99
C GLY A 63 -17.07 0.87 4.02
N LYS A 64 -16.22 1.90 3.93
CA LYS A 64 -16.40 3.04 3.02
C LYS A 64 -15.79 2.82 1.63
N ILE A 65 -15.11 1.69 1.44
CA ILE A 65 -14.50 1.28 0.18
C ILE A 65 -14.96 -0.12 -0.13
N ASP A 66 -15.48 -0.33 -1.32
CA ASP A 66 -16.01 -1.63 -1.78
C ASP A 66 -15.01 -2.38 -2.66
N MET A 67 -14.12 -1.66 -3.35
CA MET A 67 -13.14 -2.25 -4.26
C MET A 67 -11.93 -1.31 -4.44
N ILE A 68 -10.76 -1.90 -4.69
CA ILE A 68 -9.55 -1.15 -5.04
C ILE A 68 -8.98 -1.68 -6.35
N SER A 69 -8.59 -0.77 -7.26
CA SER A 69 -7.71 -1.06 -8.39
C SER A 69 -6.37 -0.36 -8.16
N CYS A 70 -5.26 -1.10 -8.16
CA CYS A 70 -3.94 -0.54 -7.87
C CYS A 70 -2.84 -1.26 -8.64
N THR A 71 -1.65 -0.64 -8.67
CA THR A 71 -0.45 -1.31 -9.20
C THR A 71 0.02 -2.42 -8.26
N GLY A 72 0.78 -3.38 -8.80
CA GLY A 72 1.39 -4.45 -7.99
C GLY A 72 2.32 -3.89 -6.91
N ALA A 73 3.10 -2.85 -7.23
CA ALA A 73 3.97 -2.17 -6.28
C ALA A 73 3.23 -1.67 -5.03
N ASN A 74 2.02 -1.15 -5.15
CA ASN A 74 1.24 -0.72 -3.99
C ASN A 74 0.90 -1.85 -3.01
N LEU A 75 0.74 -3.09 -3.49
CA LEU A 75 0.48 -4.24 -2.61
C LEU A 75 1.71 -4.55 -1.76
N GLU A 76 2.88 -4.65 -2.40
CA GLU A 76 4.12 -5.03 -1.74
C GLU A 76 4.67 -3.93 -0.85
N GLU A 77 4.63 -2.66 -1.31
CA GLU A 77 5.17 -1.52 -0.56
C GLU A 77 4.45 -1.25 0.77
N ASP A 78 3.15 -1.49 0.86
CA ASP A 78 2.43 -1.39 2.14
C ASP A 78 2.89 -2.47 3.14
N ILE A 79 3.13 -3.69 2.64
CA ILE A 79 3.65 -4.79 3.47
C ILE A 79 5.12 -4.55 3.84
N MET A 80 5.92 -4.03 2.91
CA MET A 80 7.31 -3.64 3.17
C MET A 80 7.38 -2.56 4.25
N ASN A 81 6.52 -1.54 4.17
CA ASN A 81 6.44 -0.51 5.20
C ASN A 81 6.07 -1.11 6.57
N LEU A 82 5.15 -2.07 6.60
CA LEU A 82 4.74 -2.75 7.83
C LEU A 82 5.91 -3.47 8.54
N VAL A 83 6.85 -4.06 7.77
CA VAL A 83 7.91 -4.94 8.31
C VAL A 83 9.33 -4.34 8.28
N ALA A 84 9.54 -3.16 7.68
CA ALA A 84 10.87 -2.58 7.48
C ALA A 84 10.91 -1.05 7.63
N HIS A 85 9.85 -0.43 8.17
CA HIS A 85 9.70 1.03 8.27
C HIS A 85 10.91 1.74 8.89
N ASN A 86 11.47 1.18 9.96
CA ASN A 86 12.58 1.79 10.69
C ASN A 86 13.92 1.75 9.93
N SER A 87 14.00 0.96 8.87
CA SER A 87 15.17 0.83 7.99
C SER A 87 15.02 1.63 6.69
N TYR A 88 13.92 2.37 6.54
CA TYR A 88 13.77 3.29 5.41
C TYR A 88 14.67 4.51 5.57
N GLU A 89 15.30 4.92 4.48
CA GLU A 89 16.12 6.13 4.45
C GLU A 89 15.52 7.20 3.54
N ARG A 90 15.58 8.45 3.97
CA ARG A 90 15.11 9.58 3.18
C ARG A 90 16.25 10.30 2.49
N VAL A 91 16.13 10.55 1.18
CA VAL A 91 17.05 11.30 0.33
C VAL A 91 16.36 12.56 -0.22
N PRO A 92 16.29 13.67 0.55
CA PRO A 92 15.49 14.84 0.19
C PRO A 92 15.92 15.50 -1.13
N ASN A 93 17.20 15.42 -1.47
CA ASN A 93 17.79 15.98 -2.69
C ASN A 93 17.83 14.98 -3.86
N TYR A 94 16.97 14.00 -3.88
CA TYR A 94 16.99 12.90 -4.87
C TYR A 94 17.01 13.36 -6.34
N ARG A 95 16.51 14.58 -6.65
CA ARG A 95 16.53 15.13 -8.01
C ARG A 95 17.91 15.57 -8.48
N ASP A 96 18.83 15.77 -7.56
CA ASP A 96 20.20 16.23 -7.82
C ASP A 96 21.21 15.06 -7.80
N LEU A 97 20.75 13.84 -7.56
CA LEU A 97 21.59 12.64 -7.54
C LEU A 97 22.18 12.36 -8.93
N THR A 98 23.47 12.07 -8.95
CA THR A 98 24.16 11.58 -10.13
C THR A 98 23.97 10.07 -10.29
N PRO A 99 24.25 9.45 -11.47
CA PRO A 99 24.26 8.01 -11.62
C PRO A 99 25.18 7.28 -10.63
N GLN A 100 26.28 7.92 -10.23
CA GLN A 100 27.21 7.39 -9.24
C GLN A 100 26.60 7.37 -7.83
N ASP A 101 25.83 8.40 -7.48
CA ASP A 101 25.11 8.46 -6.19
C ASP A 101 24.02 7.37 -6.13
N GLU A 102 23.27 7.21 -7.23
CA GLU A 102 22.26 6.14 -7.35
C GLU A 102 22.89 4.74 -7.22
N TRP A 103 24.04 4.53 -7.86
CA TRP A 103 24.80 3.28 -7.72
C TRP A 103 25.26 3.05 -6.27
N ALA A 104 25.72 4.10 -5.59
CA ALA A 104 26.14 4.00 -4.20
C ALA A 104 24.97 3.66 -3.24
N LEU A 105 23.75 4.10 -3.53
CA LEU A 105 22.56 3.68 -2.80
C LEU A 105 22.28 2.18 -3.03
N LEU A 106 22.34 1.74 -4.29
CA LEU A 106 22.13 0.34 -4.65
C LEU A 106 23.16 -0.58 -3.98
N GLU A 107 24.47 -0.19 -3.94
CA GLU A 107 25.51 -0.94 -3.24
C GLU A 107 25.28 -1.07 -1.73
N LYS A 108 24.51 -0.15 -1.14
CA LYS A 108 24.07 -0.24 0.26
C LYS A 108 22.82 -1.08 0.46
N GLY A 109 22.27 -1.66 -0.61
CA GLY A 109 21.01 -2.40 -0.55
C GLY A 109 19.79 -1.50 -0.40
N LEU A 110 19.84 -0.27 -0.92
CA LEU A 110 18.76 0.71 -0.83
C LEU A 110 18.11 0.91 -2.21
N ASN A 111 16.81 0.64 -2.29
CA ASN A 111 16.01 0.79 -3.50
C ASN A 111 15.21 2.10 -3.43
N ARG A 112 15.61 3.10 -4.20
CA ARG A 112 15.03 4.45 -4.10
C ARG A 112 13.70 4.56 -4.87
N VAL A 113 12.68 5.06 -4.17
CA VAL A 113 11.38 5.46 -4.73
C VAL A 113 11.17 6.94 -4.41
N THR A 114 11.40 7.81 -5.38
CA THR A 114 11.44 9.28 -5.21
C THR A 114 12.46 9.72 -4.14
N ASP A 115 12.05 10.25 -3.02
CA ASP A 115 12.94 10.68 -1.92
C ASP A 115 13.08 9.63 -0.80
N THR A 116 12.51 8.45 -0.98
CA THR A 116 12.48 7.38 0.03
C THR A 116 13.20 6.15 -0.50
N CYS A 117 14.09 5.58 0.29
CA CYS A 117 14.77 4.32 -0.02
C CYS A 117 14.19 3.19 0.82
N ILE A 118 13.84 2.10 0.15
CA ILE A 118 13.36 0.86 0.76
C ILE A 118 14.54 -0.11 0.86
N PRO A 119 14.83 -0.69 2.03
CA PRO A 119 15.95 -1.60 2.20
C PRO A 119 15.69 -2.96 1.53
N GLU A 120 16.71 -3.51 0.87
CA GLU A 120 16.62 -4.78 0.15
C GLU A 120 16.36 -5.96 1.09
N GLU A 121 17.16 -6.12 2.14
CA GLU A 121 17.11 -7.30 3.00
C GLU A 121 15.87 -7.30 3.92
N GLU A 122 15.62 -6.19 4.59
CA GLU A 122 14.53 -6.08 5.58
C GLU A 122 13.15 -6.03 4.94
N ALA A 123 13.05 -5.57 3.68
CA ALA A 123 11.80 -5.49 2.96
C ALA A 123 11.66 -6.59 1.89
N PHE A 124 12.38 -6.47 0.78
CA PHE A 124 12.18 -7.34 -0.40
C PHE A 124 12.50 -8.80 -0.09
N ARG A 125 13.69 -9.09 0.46
CA ARG A 125 14.14 -10.48 0.74
C ARG A 125 13.26 -11.12 1.81
N ARG A 126 12.92 -10.37 2.85
CA ARG A 126 12.01 -10.84 3.90
C ARG A 126 10.64 -11.26 3.35
N LEU A 127 10.04 -10.45 2.47
CA LEU A 127 8.78 -10.83 1.83
C LEU A 127 8.95 -12.03 0.90
N GLN A 128 9.97 -11.99 0.05
CA GLN A 128 10.26 -13.04 -0.93
C GLN A 128 10.32 -14.42 -0.29
N GLU A 129 11.02 -14.56 0.82
CA GLU A 129 11.18 -15.84 1.53
C GLU A 129 9.83 -16.48 1.88
N HIS A 130 8.89 -15.67 2.39
CA HIS A 130 7.58 -16.15 2.83
C HIS A 130 6.59 -16.33 1.67
N VAL A 131 6.59 -15.40 0.71
CA VAL A 131 5.70 -15.46 -0.46
C VAL A 131 6.05 -16.67 -1.33
N TYR A 132 7.32 -16.96 -1.50
CA TYR A 132 7.78 -18.12 -2.28
C TYR A 132 7.14 -19.43 -1.82
N LYS A 133 7.08 -19.63 -0.50
CA LYS A 133 6.42 -20.82 0.07
C LYS A 133 4.94 -20.89 -0.33
N ILE A 134 4.23 -19.76 -0.29
CA ILE A 134 2.79 -19.72 -0.63
C ILE A 134 2.59 -20.03 -2.12
N TRP A 135 3.47 -19.52 -3.00
CA TRP A 135 3.43 -19.84 -4.43
C TRP A 135 3.67 -21.32 -4.68
N LYS A 136 4.66 -21.90 -4.02
CA LYS A 136 5.00 -23.31 -4.15
C LYS A 136 3.88 -24.21 -3.66
N ASP A 137 3.29 -23.91 -2.51
CA ASP A 137 2.17 -24.66 -1.95
C ASP A 137 0.95 -24.61 -2.91
N ALA A 138 0.69 -23.46 -3.54
CA ALA A 138 -0.40 -23.33 -4.52
C ALA A 138 -0.12 -24.13 -5.80
N GLU A 139 1.12 -24.09 -6.32
CA GLU A 139 1.55 -24.88 -7.47
C GLU A 139 1.36 -26.39 -7.22
N ASP A 140 1.86 -26.87 -6.09
CA ASP A 140 1.77 -28.28 -5.69
C ASP A 140 0.31 -28.74 -5.52
N ALA A 141 -0.57 -27.85 -5.08
CA ALA A 141 -2.00 -28.09 -4.95
C ALA A 141 -2.79 -27.89 -6.26
N GLY A 142 -2.17 -27.36 -7.32
CA GLY A 142 -2.85 -27.01 -8.58
C GLY A 142 -3.84 -25.84 -8.42
N GLU A 143 -3.66 -25.02 -7.42
CA GLU A 143 -4.52 -23.86 -7.11
C GLU A 143 -4.07 -22.61 -7.88
N ARG A 144 -5.04 -21.74 -8.16
CA ARG A 144 -4.79 -20.45 -8.84
C ARG A 144 -5.40 -19.32 -8.04
N TYR A 145 -4.62 -18.25 -7.88
CA TYR A 145 -5.01 -17.07 -7.12
C TYR A 145 -4.68 -15.79 -7.87
N PHE A 146 -5.45 -14.75 -7.62
CA PHE A 146 -5.08 -13.42 -8.05
C PHE A 146 -3.88 -12.88 -7.22
N PRO A 147 -3.09 -11.93 -7.77
CA PRO A 147 -1.92 -11.39 -7.05
C PRO A 147 -2.20 -10.95 -5.62
N HIS A 148 -3.29 -10.24 -5.39
CA HIS A 148 -3.66 -9.78 -4.06
C HIS A 148 -4.03 -10.91 -3.09
N GLU A 149 -4.54 -12.04 -3.58
CA GLU A 149 -4.92 -13.18 -2.73
C GLU A 149 -3.68 -13.86 -2.14
N PHE A 150 -2.57 -13.91 -2.88
CA PHE A 150 -1.29 -14.36 -2.33
C PHE A 150 -0.82 -13.45 -1.19
N MET A 151 -0.91 -12.12 -1.37
CA MET A 151 -0.55 -11.15 -0.35
C MET A 151 -1.48 -11.23 0.87
N TYR A 152 -2.77 -11.50 0.66
CA TYR A 152 -3.72 -11.75 1.75
C TYR A 152 -3.38 -13.01 2.53
N LYS A 153 -3.05 -14.11 1.83
CA LYS A 153 -2.60 -15.35 2.48
C LYS A 153 -1.36 -15.09 3.34
N LEU A 154 -0.38 -14.34 2.82
CA LEU A 154 0.83 -13.96 3.54
C LEU A 154 0.49 -13.20 4.84
N LEU A 155 -0.29 -12.13 4.74
CA LEU A 155 -0.67 -11.30 5.89
C LEU A 155 -1.50 -12.06 6.93
N LEU A 156 -2.48 -12.86 6.48
CA LEU A 156 -3.37 -13.61 7.36
C LEU A 156 -2.72 -14.86 7.96
N SER A 157 -1.58 -15.31 7.46
CA SER A 157 -0.81 -16.41 8.06
C SER A 157 -0.20 -16.05 9.41
N GLY A 158 -0.02 -14.76 9.70
CA GLY A 158 0.63 -14.26 10.91
C GLY A 158 2.16 -14.38 10.90
N VAL A 159 2.77 -14.96 9.87
CA VAL A 159 4.23 -15.20 9.81
C VAL A 159 5.04 -13.91 9.85
N LEU A 160 4.46 -12.79 9.39
CA LEU A 160 5.10 -11.47 9.39
C LEU A 160 4.94 -10.69 10.69
N GLU A 161 4.06 -11.09 11.62
CA GLU A 161 3.75 -10.33 12.84
C GLU A 161 4.98 -10.05 13.70
N GLN A 162 5.93 -10.98 13.74
CA GLN A 162 7.18 -10.82 14.47
C GLN A 162 8.10 -9.71 13.93
N TYR A 163 7.84 -9.24 12.70
CA TYR A 163 8.62 -8.20 12.01
C TYR A 163 7.91 -6.86 11.96
N TYR A 164 6.70 -6.72 12.52
CA TYR A 164 5.97 -5.46 12.44
C TYR A 164 6.71 -4.35 13.18
N GLU A 165 6.98 -3.27 12.47
CA GLU A 165 7.69 -2.08 12.95
C GLU A 165 6.79 -0.86 13.09
N ILE A 166 5.59 -0.91 12.48
CA ILE A 166 4.52 0.08 12.64
C ILE A 166 3.26 -0.58 13.19
N ASP A 167 2.33 0.24 13.66
CA ASP A 167 1.01 -0.25 14.09
C ASP A 167 0.32 -0.95 12.91
N PRO A 168 -0.03 -2.25 13.02
CA PRO A 168 -0.71 -2.99 11.96
C PRO A 168 -2.05 -2.37 11.55
N GLU A 169 -2.67 -1.56 12.39
CA GLU A 169 -3.87 -0.79 12.04
C GLU A 169 -3.61 0.27 10.97
N ASN A 170 -2.35 0.65 10.74
CA ASN A 170 -1.96 1.59 9.69
C ASN A 170 -1.78 0.94 8.31
N SER A 171 -1.72 -0.39 8.24
CA SER A 171 -1.63 -1.12 6.96
C SER A 171 -2.99 -1.27 6.29
N TRP A 172 -3.13 -0.65 5.12
CA TRP A 172 -4.35 -0.80 4.32
C TRP A 172 -4.45 -2.19 3.69
N MET A 173 -3.33 -2.83 3.38
CA MET A 173 -3.31 -4.19 2.87
C MET A 173 -3.80 -5.19 3.91
N LEU A 174 -3.37 -5.04 5.18
CA LEU A 174 -3.86 -5.89 6.26
C LEU A 174 -5.35 -5.65 6.54
N ALA A 175 -5.79 -4.38 6.54
CA ALA A 175 -7.21 -4.04 6.68
C ALA A 175 -8.05 -4.66 5.54
N ALA A 176 -7.54 -4.60 4.31
CA ALA A 176 -8.19 -5.19 3.15
C ALA A 176 -8.21 -6.73 3.21
N ALA A 177 -7.13 -7.37 3.64
CA ALA A 177 -7.04 -8.81 3.82
C ALA A 177 -8.08 -9.32 4.85
N LYS A 178 -8.16 -8.65 6.02
CA LYS A 178 -9.16 -8.97 7.06
C LYS A 178 -10.62 -8.82 6.58
N LYS A 179 -10.87 -7.95 5.60
CA LYS A 179 -12.19 -7.74 4.98
C LYS A 179 -12.43 -8.57 3.73
N ASN A 180 -11.43 -9.29 3.25
CA ASN A 180 -11.42 -9.94 1.94
C ASN A 180 -11.88 -8.97 0.83
N LEU A 181 -11.34 -7.76 0.84
CA LEU A 181 -11.74 -6.69 -0.05
C LEU A 181 -11.37 -7.03 -1.50
N LEU A 182 -12.31 -6.88 -2.42
CA LEU A 182 -12.07 -7.13 -3.83
C LEU A 182 -10.99 -6.17 -4.37
N LYS A 183 -10.01 -6.73 -5.09
CA LYS A 183 -8.96 -5.97 -5.75
C LYS A 183 -8.75 -6.37 -7.21
N ILE A 184 -8.40 -5.37 -7.99
CA ILE A 184 -7.91 -5.53 -9.37
C ILE A 184 -6.49 -4.98 -9.40
N VAL A 185 -5.54 -5.79 -9.88
CA VAL A 185 -4.11 -5.45 -9.91
C VAL A 185 -3.60 -5.63 -11.34
N PRO A 186 -3.92 -4.68 -12.25
CA PRO A 186 -3.40 -4.73 -13.61
C PRO A 186 -1.89 -4.46 -13.58
N GLY A 187 -1.14 -5.14 -14.47
CA GLY A 187 0.31 -4.97 -14.55
C GLY A 187 1.05 -5.50 -13.31
N TRP A 188 0.58 -6.59 -12.71
CA TRP A 188 1.27 -7.26 -11.60
C TRP A 188 2.74 -7.52 -11.90
N GLU A 189 3.05 -7.90 -13.13
CA GLU A 189 4.39 -8.15 -13.65
C GLU A 189 5.34 -6.96 -13.56
N ASP A 190 4.82 -5.74 -13.40
CA ASP A 190 5.63 -4.52 -13.25
C ASP A 190 6.05 -4.27 -11.79
N SER A 191 5.63 -5.12 -10.85
CA SER A 191 6.05 -5.06 -9.45
C SER A 191 7.30 -5.89 -9.19
N THR A 192 7.98 -5.65 -8.07
CA THR A 192 9.15 -6.44 -7.67
C THR A 192 8.74 -7.89 -7.39
N MET A 193 7.67 -8.11 -6.63
CA MET A 193 7.18 -9.47 -6.37
C MET A 193 6.69 -10.16 -7.64
N GLY A 194 6.10 -9.43 -8.59
CA GLY A 194 5.74 -9.95 -9.91
C GLY A 194 6.95 -10.39 -10.72
N ASN A 195 8.02 -9.60 -10.73
CA ASN A 195 9.29 -9.97 -11.38
C ASN A 195 9.95 -11.19 -10.69
N ILE A 196 9.94 -11.21 -9.36
CA ILE A 196 10.46 -12.35 -8.59
C ILE A 196 9.64 -13.60 -8.92
N PHE A 197 8.32 -13.51 -8.95
CA PHE A 197 7.45 -14.63 -9.34
C PHE A 197 7.80 -15.16 -10.74
N ALA A 198 7.94 -14.29 -11.73
CA ALA A 198 8.31 -14.68 -13.09
C ALA A 198 9.70 -15.35 -13.18
N SER A 199 10.61 -15.09 -12.23
CA SER A 199 11.91 -15.73 -12.20
C SER A 199 11.89 -17.18 -11.70
N TYR A 200 10.78 -17.62 -11.14
CA TYR A 200 10.58 -19.00 -10.65
C TYR A 200 9.79 -19.90 -11.61
N CYS A 201 9.17 -19.32 -12.64
CA CYS A 201 8.33 -20.04 -13.59
C CYS A 201 9.14 -20.64 -14.78
#